data_8cb7ef5be335d55772ebf951a2d86477
#
_entry.id   8cb7ef5be335d55772ebf951a2d86477
#
_cell.length_a   1.000
_cell.length_b   1.000
_cell.length_c   1.000
_cell.angle_alpha   90.00
_cell.angle_beta   90.00
_cell.angle_gamma   90.00
#
_symmetry.space_group_name_H-M   'P 1'
#
loop_
_entity.id
_entity.type
_entity.pdbx_description
1 polymer ?
#
loop_
_entity_poly.entity_id
_entity_poly.type
_entity_poly.pdbx_seq_one_letter_code
_entity_poly.pdbx_strand_id
1 'polypeptide(L)'
;ILEIVQLIWGRTPVDYKVPAALDGSLFKLYNAAFPEYRAFMMFVAVGMLASLFLVLKKTRIGLVIQAALTHPETTEALGHNVPRVFALVFAGGCALAGLAGVIGGNAFITEPGMAQAVGAIIFVVVVVGGMGSLGGALIASLLIGLMQTFAVGLDWSFIGGFQALGVEVTAETFGYPVWKLKLSQVAPILPYLLLVVMLIVRPKGIMGTRDE
;
A
#
# COMPACT_ATOMS: atom_id res chain seq x y z
N ILE A 1 -3.77 13.71 16.84
CA ILE A 1 -4.05 14.27 15.49
C ILE A 1 -5.44 13.81 15.03
N LEU A 2 -5.77 12.51 15.05
CA LEU A 2 -7.06 11.97 14.59
C LEU A 2 -8.25 12.62 15.29
N GLU A 3 -8.20 12.74 16.62
CA GLU A 3 -9.24 13.40 17.42
C GLU A 3 -9.43 14.88 17.02
N ILE A 4 -8.34 15.60 16.73
CA ILE A 4 -8.42 16.99 16.27
C ILE A 4 -9.09 17.08 14.90
N VAL A 5 -8.75 16.17 13.99
CA VAL A 5 -9.39 16.11 12.66
C VAL A 5 -10.89 15.82 12.79
N GLN A 6 -11.27 14.88 13.66
CA GLN A 6 -12.67 14.55 13.91
C GLN A 6 -13.45 15.70 14.57
N LEU A 7 -12.78 16.48 15.41
CA LEU A 7 -13.38 17.63 16.07
C LEU A 7 -13.65 18.78 15.09
N ILE A 8 -12.75 18.98 14.10
CA ILE A 8 -12.87 20.08 13.13
C ILE A 8 -13.81 19.69 11.96
N TRP A 9 -13.65 18.51 11.39
CA TRP A 9 -14.39 18.07 10.17
C TRP A 9 -15.52 17.10 10.45
N GLY A 10 -15.69 16.65 11.70
CA GLY A 10 -16.69 15.65 12.06
C GLY A 10 -16.21 14.23 11.80
N ARG A 11 -17.13 13.26 12.03
CA ARG A 11 -16.86 11.81 11.86
C ARG A 11 -17.46 11.24 10.58
N THR A 12 -18.23 12.04 9.87
CA THR A 12 -18.93 11.59 8.64
C THR A 12 -17.97 11.54 7.46
N PRO A 13 -18.13 10.56 6.56
CA PRO A 13 -17.40 10.54 5.31
C PRO A 13 -17.68 11.80 4.49
N VAL A 14 -16.65 12.30 3.82
CA VAL A 14 -16.73 13.45 2.93
C VAL A 14 -16.64 12.97 1.49
N ASP A 15 -17.55 13.43 0.64
CA ASP A 15 -17.51 13.09 -0.78
C ASP A 15 -16.30 13.74 -1.45
N TYR A 16 -15.40 12.91 -1.96
CA TYR A 16 -14.29 13.35 -2.77
C TYR A 16 -14.72 13.43 -4.24
N LYS A 17 -14.92 14.65 -4.73
CA LYS A 17 -15.26 14.87 -6.15
C LYS A 17 -14.01 14.89 -7.01
N VAL A 18 -14.01 14.04 -8.03
CA VAL A 18 -12.96 14.06 -9.06
C VAL A 18 -13.02 15.41 -9.80
N PRO A 19 -11.86 16.06 -10.06
CA PRO A 19 -11.82 17.25 -10.91
C PRO A 19 -12.47 16.99 -12.27
N ALA A 20 -13.27 17.92 -12.75
CA ALA A 20 -14.01 17.80 -14.01
C ALA A 20 -13.10 17.51 -15.23
N ALA A 21 -11.82 17.90 -15.15
CA ALA A 21 -10.82 17.59 -16.18
C ALA A 21 -10.40 16.11 -16.24
N LEU A 22 -10.68 15.31 -15.21
CA LEU A 22 -10.31 13.90 -15.07
C LEU A 22 -11.55 12.99 -14.90
N ASP A 23 -12.73 13.53 -15.09
CA ASP A 23 -14.02 12.83 -14.97
C ASP A 23 -14.43 12.20 -16.32
N GLY A 24 -13.46 11.64 -17.03
CA GLY A 24 -13.65 11.00 -18.32
C GLY A 24 -13.32 9.50 -18.29
N SER A 25 -13.54 8.84 -19.42
CA SER A 25 -13.09 7.48 -19.69
C SER A 25 -12.03 7.50 -20.78
N LEU A 26 -10.81 7.08 -20.49
CA LEU A 26 -9.70 6.99 -21.45
C LEU A 26 -9.99 6.03 -22.59
N PHE A 27 -10.51 4.85 -22.28
CA PHE A 27 -10.91 3.85 -23.26
C PHE A 27 -11.97 2.91 -22.67
N LYS A 28 -12.78 2.33 -23.55
CA LYS A 28 -13.76 1.32 -23.20
C LYS A 28 -13.29 -0.02 -23.76
N LEU A 29 -13.06 -0.99 -22.88
CA LEU A 29 -12.67 -2.35 -23.28
C LEU A 29 -13.77 -3.31 -22.80
N TYR A 30 -14.38 -4.06 -23.72
CA TYR A 30 -15.43 -5.05 -23.40
C TYR A 30 -16.52 -4.54 -22.43
N ASN A 31 -17.09 -3.35 -22.69
CA ASN A 31 -18.07 -2.69 -21.81
C ASN A 31 -17.56 -2.16 -20.46
N ALA A 32 -16.29 -2.34 -20.12
CA ALA A 32 -15.67 -1.71 -18.96
C ALA A 32 -15.01 -0.39 -19.36
N ALA A 33 -15.47 0.72 -18.79
CA ALA A 33 -14.85 2.02 -18.95
C ALA A 33 -13.67 2.15 -17.97
N PHE A 34 -12.49 2.49 -18.48
CA PHE A 34 -11.32 2.78 -17.62
C PHE A 34 -11.33 4.28 -17.30
N PRO A 35 -11.54 4.67 -16.01
CA PRO A 35 -11.59 6.08 -15.62
C PRO A 35 -10.24 6.77 -15.81
N GLU A 36 -10.25 8.00 -16.35
CA GLU A 36 -9.04 8.82 -16.54
C GLU A 36 -8.31 9.07 -15.20
N TYR A 37 -9.07 9.25 -14.13
CA TYR A 37 -8.50 9.46 -12.81
C TYR A 37 -7.62 8.28 -12.34
N ARG A 38 -7.99 7.04 -12.65
CA ARG A 38 -7.16 5.86 -12.31
C ARG A 38 -5.83 5.85 -13.07
N ALA A 39 -5.85 6.26 -14.34
CA ALA A 39 -4.61 6.42 -15.11
C ALA A 39 -3.73 7.53 -14.54
N PHE A 40 -4.33 8.65 -14.18
CA PHE A 40 -3.63 9.75 -13.51
C PHE A 40 -2.99 9.31 -12.20
N MET A 41 -3.71 8.59 -11.34
CA MET A 41 -3.17 8.01 -10.09
C MET A 41 -1.96 7.10 -10.36
N MET A 42 -2.07 6.23 -11.37
CA MET A 42 -0.98 5.33 -11.74
C MET A 42 0.24 6.10 -12.27
N PHE A 43 0.03 7.11 -13.09
CA PHE A 43 1.10 7.99 -13.59
C PHE A 43 1.82 8.71 -12.46
N VAL A 44 1.07 9.28 -11.51
CA VAL A 44 1.66 9.96 -10.35
C VAL A 44 2.39 8.99 -9.44
N ALA A 45 1.84 7.80 -9.18
CA ALA A 45 2.50 6.77 -8.37
C ALA A 45 3.86 6.36 -8.98
N VAL A 46 3.89 6.13 -10.29
CA VAL A 46 5.14 5.83 -11.02
C VAL A 46 6.10 7.02 -10.99
N GLY A 47 5.60 8.24 -11.14
CA GLY A 47 6.38 9.47 -11.05
C GLY A 47 7.01 9.67 -9.67
N MET A 48 6.25 9.44 -8.60
CA MET A 48 6.75 9.49 -7.22
C MET A 48 7.84 8.44 -6.99
N LEU A 49 7.63 7.22 -7.44
CA LEU A 49 8.62 6.16 -7.32
C LEU A 49 9.89 6.48 -8.11
N ALA A 50 9.74 6.94 -9.34
CA ALA A 50 10.86 7.32 -10.19
C ALA A 50 11.65 8.50 -9.59
N SER A 51 10.96 9.52 -9.07
CA SER A 51 11.61 10.67 -8.42
C SER A 51 12.40 10.24 -7.18
N LEU A 52 11.83 9.39 -6.33
CA LEU A 52 12.50 8.86 -5.15
C LEU A 52 13.74 8.03 -5.53
N PHE A 53 13.60 7.16 -6.52
CA PHE A 53 14.69 6.33 -7.03
C PHE A 53 15.82 7.18 -7.63
N LEU A 54 15.48 8.21 -8.42
CA LEU A 54 16.46 9.13 -9.00
C LEU A 54 17.18 9.94 -7.92
N VAL A 55 16.44 10.48 -6.94
CA VAL A 55 17.05 11.21 -5.81
C VAL A 55 18.01 10.31 -5.05
N LEU A 56 17.61 9.11 -4.67
CA LEU A 56 18.44 8.23 -3.85
C LEU A 56 19.64 7.65 -4.60
N LYS A 57 19.50 7.30 -5.90
CA LYS A 57 20.55 6.61 -6.66
C LYS A 57 21.38 7.50 -7.56
N LYS A 58 20.86 8.64 -8.01
CA LYS A 58 21.50 9.48 -9.03
C LYS A 58 21.97 10.83 -8.52
N THR A 59 21.62 11.23 -7.28
CA THR A 59 22.04 12.53 -6.74
C THR A 59 23.09 12.39 -5.64
N ARG A 60 23.90 13.46 -5.46
CA ARG A 60 24.87 13.56 -4.35
C ARG A 60 24.19 13.51 -3.00
N ILE A 61 22.98 14.08 -2.90
CA ILE A 61 22.17 14.05 -1.67
C ILE A 61 21.81 12.61 -1.31
N GLY A 62 21.44 11.79 -2.30
CA GLY A 62 21.13 10.37 -2.08
C GLY A 62 22.33 9.59 -1.54
N LEU A 63 23.54 9.87 -2.01
CA LEU A 63 24.77 9.27 -1.48
C LEU A 63 25.01 9.66 -0.01
N VAL A 64 24.83 10.94 0.32
CA VAL A 64 24.97 11.42 1.69
C VAL A 64 23.90 10.81 2.61
N ILE A 65 22.66 10.68 2.13
CA ILE A 65 21.58 9.99 2.87
C ILE A 65 21.96 8.54 3.18
N GLN A 66 22.42 7.78 2.17
CA GLN A 66 22.82 6.38 2.35
C GLN A 66 24.01 6.24 3.30
N ALA A 67 25.00 7.12 3.18
CA ALA A 67 26.16 7.14 4.09
C ALA A 67 25.74 7.47 5.53
N ALA A 68 24.85 8.46 5.72
CA ALA A 68 24.38 8.84 7.04
C ALA A 68 23.50 7.76 7.72
N LEU A 69 22.82 6.93 6.93
CA LEU A 69 22.05 5.80 7.45
C LEU A 69 22.90 4.62 7.89
N THR A 70 24.05 4.39 7.20
CA THR A 70 24.93 3.27 7.52
C THR A 70 26.02 3.65 8.53
N HIS A 71 26.66 4.81 8.36
CA HIS A 71 27.76 5.29 9.19
C HIS A 71 27.58 6.76 9.53
N PRO A 72 26.67 7.11 10.45
CA PRO A 72 26.39 8.50 10.78
C PRO A 72 27.61 9.26 11.31
N GLU A 73 28.39 8.63 12.19
CA GLU A 73 29.59 9.26 12.79
C GLU A 73 30.65 9.60 11.74
N THR A 74 30.90 8.69 10.80
CA THR A 74 31.87 8.90 9.72
C THR A 74 31.42 10.01 8.77
N THR A 75 30.10 10.06 8.50
CA THR A 75 29.50 11.10 7.64
C THR A 75 29.59 12.47 8.29
N GLU A 76 29.44 12.54 9.62
CA GLU A 76 29.60 13.77 10.39
C GLU A 76 31.05 14.22 10.45
N ALA A 77 32.00 13.30 10.62
CA ALA A 77 33.43 13.57 10.57
C ALA A 77 33.89 14.10 9.19
N LEU A 78 33.22 13.74 8.11
CA LEU A 78 33.41 14.28 6.77
C LEU A 78 32.79 15.68 6.55
N GLY A 79 32.21 16.28 7.59
CA GLY A 79 31.67 17.64 7.57
C GLY A 79 30.20 17.74 7.15
N HIS A 80 29.49 16.63 7.01
CA HIS A 80 28.05 16.65 6.71
C HIS A 80 27.21 16.77 7.98
N ASN A 81 26.18 17.61 7.95
CA ASN A 81 25.26 17.78 9.07
C ASN A 81 24.20 16.67 9.06
N VAL A 82 24.51 15.55 9.72
CA VAL A 82 23.64 14.34 9.77
C VAL A 82 22.24 14.64 10.31
N PRO A 83 22.03 15.45 11.39
CA PRO A 83 20.69 15.81 11.83
C PRO A 83 19.84 16.53 10.76
N ARG A 84 20.44 17.40 9.95
CA ARG A 84 19.74 18.05 8.83
C ARG A 84 19.40 17.06 7.72
N VAL A 85 20.26 16.10 7.43
CA VAL A 85 19.99 15.04 6.46
C VAL A 85 18.77 14.22 6.88
N PHE A 86 18.71 13.80 8.14
CA PHE A 86 17.55 13.07 8.67
C PHE A 86 16.26 13.90 8.64
N ALA A 87 16.34 15.18 9.01
CA ALA A 87 15.19 16.07 8.94
C ALA A 87 14.66 16.23 7.50
N LEU A 88 15.55 16.34 6.50
CA LEU A 88 15.17 16.42 5.09
C LEU A 88 14.56 15.14 4.57
N VAL A 89 15.10 13.98 4.94
CA VAL A 89 14.55 12.66 4.58
C VAL A 89 13.14 12.50 5.17
N PHE A 90 12.97 12.85 6.44
CA PHE A 90 11.67 12.79 7.10
C PHE A 90 10.66 13.75 6.44
N ALA A 91 11.05 14.99 6.18
CA ALA A 91 10.20 15.98 5.51
C ALA A 91 9.82 15.53 4.10
N GLY A 92 10.76 14.95 3.35
CA GLY A 92 10.51 14.36 2.04
C GLY A 92 9.50 13.19 2.09
N GLY A 93 9.64 12.32 3.08
CA GLY A 93 8.69 11.23 3.33
C GLY A 93 7.28 11.74 3.65
N CYS A 94 7.17 12.77 4.52
CA CYS A 94 5.90 13.41 4.83
C CYS A 94 5.25 14.07 3.60
N ALA A 95 6.06 14.74 2.76
CA ALA A 95 5.57 15.35 1.52
C ALA A 95 5.01 14.31 0.55
N LEU A 96 5.72 13.19 0.35
CA LEU A 96 5.25 12.08 -0.48
C LEU A 96 4.00 11.43 0.10
N ALA A 97 3.93 11.24 1.42
CA ALA A 97 2.74 10.71 2.08
C ALA A 97 1.53 11.64 1.91
N GLY A 98 1.71 12.96 2.05
CA GLY A 98 0.67 13.95 1.80
C GLY A 98 0.17 13.91 0.36
N LEU A 99 1.07 13.84 -0.62
CA LEU A 99 0.73 13.73 -2.04
C LEU A 99 -0.06 12.43 -2.31
N ALA A 100 0.40 11.31 -1.76
CA ALA A 100 -0.29 10.02 -1.88
C ALA A 100 -1.69 10.07 -1.25
N GLY A 101 -1.86 10.74 -0.11
CA GLY A 101 -3.15 10.93 0.55
C GLY A 101 -4.14 11.74 -0.29
N VAL A 102 -3.69 12.84 -0.88
CA VAL A 102 -4.53 13.68 -1.76
C VAL A 102 -5.00 12.90 -2.99
N ILE A 103 -4.09 12.17 -3.64
CA ILE A 103 -4.41 11.42 -4.88
C ILE A 103 -5.19 10.16 -4.57
N GLY A 104 -4.88 9.47 -3.46
CA GLY A 104 -5.55 8.24 -3.04
C GLY A 104 -6.95 8.46 -2.44
N GLY A 105 -7.31 9.69 -2.07
CA GLY A 105 -8.58 10.00 -1.41
C GLY A 105 -9.83 9.59 -2.19
N ASN A 106 -9.74 9.52 -3.52
CA ASN A 106 -10.84 9.03 -4.36
C ASN A 106 -10.92 7.49 -4.45
N ALA A 107 -9.82 6.79 -4.17
CA ALA A 107 -9.80 5.32 -4.18
C ALA A 107 -10.34 4.71 -2.88
N PHE A 108 -10.30 5.47 -1.80
CA PHE A 108 -10.79 5.11 -0.49
C PHE A 108 -11.89 6.08 -0.07
N ILE A 109 -12.77 5.64 0.83
CA ILE A 109 -13.76 6.55 1.44
C ILE A 109 -12.98 7.59 2.25
N THR A 110 -13.15 8.87 1.91
CA THR A 110 -12.48 9.96 2.62
C THR A 110 -13.18 10.20 3.96
N GLU A 111 -12.64 9.60 5.00
CA GLU A 111 -13.12 9.73 6.37
C GLU A 111 -11.94 9.87 7.34
N PRO A 112 -12.13 10.42 8.54
CA PRO A 112 -11.05 10.57 9.52
C PRO A 112 -10.38 9.24 9.91
N GLY A 113 -11.14 8.11 9.85
CA GLY A 113 -10.63 6.76 10.13
C GLY A 113 -9.74 6.16 9.04
N MET A 114 -9.76 6.72 7.82
CA MET A 114 -8.99 6.25 6.66
C MET A 114 -7.50 6.07 6.97
N ALA A 115 -6.91 7.00 7.74
CA ALA A 115 -5.49 6.93 8.09
C ALA A 115 -5.11 5.67 8.87
N GLN A 116 -6.00 5.17 9.74
CA GLN A 116 -5.75 3.93 10.49
C GLN A 116 -5.80 2.70 9.59
N ALA A 117 -6.82 2.61 8.72
CA ALA A 117 -6.98 1.49 7.80
C ALA A 117 -5.81 1.41 6.82
N VAL A 118 -5.45 2.53 6.18
CA VAL A 118 -4.33 2.60 5.23
C VAL A 118 -2.99 2.41 5.94
N GLY A 119 -2.81 2.97 7.15
CA GLY A 119 -1.60 2.82 7.94
C GLY A 119 -1.28 1.37 8.28
N ALA A 120 -2.30 0.58 8.61
CA ALA A 120 -2.13 -0.85 8.86
C ALA A 120 -1.64 -1.60 7.60
N ILE A 121 -2.21 -1.29 6.42
CA ILE A 121 -1.77 -1.89 5.15
C ILE A 121 -0.34 -1.46 4.80
N ILE A 122 0.01 -0.18 5.01
CA ILE A 122 1.37 0.33 4.77
C ILE A 122 2.37 -0.42 5.65
N PHE A 123 2.04 -0.67 6.93
CA PHE A 123 2.88 -1.46 7.82
C PHE A 123 3.12 -2.87 7.25
N VAL A 124 2.07 -3.53 6.78
CA VAL A 124 2.20 -4.85 6.11
C VAL A 124 3.12 -4.76 4.89
N VAL A 125 2.94 -3.76 4.02
CA VAL A 125 3.77 -3.56 2.82
C VAL A 125 5.25 -3.42 3.18
N VAL A 126 5.56 -2.63 4.21
CA VAL A 126 6.96 -2.38 4.65
C VAL A 126 7.59 -3.64 5.21
N VAL A 127 6.87 -4.39 6.04
CA VAL A 127 7.39 -5.62 6.66
C VAL A 127 7.55 -6.73 5.62
N VAL A 128 6.54 -6.94 4.77
CA VAL A 128 6.58 -7.95 3.70
C VAL A 128 7.66 -7.61 2.66
N GLY A 129 7.79 -6.34 2.30
CA GLY A 129 8.82 -5.87 1.37
C GLY A 129 10.23 -6.01 1.92
N GLY A 130 10.37 -5.91 3.22
CA GLY A 130 11.62 -5.86 3.97
C GLY A 130 12.01 -4.42 4.32
N MET A 131 12.17 -4.15 5.61
CA MET A 131 12.56 -2.84 6.13
C MET A 131 13.85 -2.36 5.47
N GLY A 132 13.84 -1.12 4.99
CA GLY A 132 14.98 -0.50 4.30
C GLY A 132 15.07 -0.80 2.80
N SER A 133 14.21 -1.64 2.22
CA SER A 133 14.22 -1.96 0.80
C SER A 133 13.08 -1.29 0.03
N LEU A 134 13.41 -0.24 -0.76
CA LEU A 134 12.44 0.44 -1.65
C LEU A 134 11.90 -0.53 -2.71
N GLY A 135 12.75 -1.38 -3.30
CA GLY A 135 12.36 -2.39 -4.27
C GLY A 135 11.45 -3.45 -3.67
N GLY A 136 11.75 -3.88 -2.43
CA GLY A 136 10.91 -4.80 -1.69
C GLY A 136 9.52 -4.23 -1.40
N ALA A 137 9.44 -2.98 -0.94
CA ALA A 137 8.17 -2.30 -0.70
C ALA A 137 7.33 -2.16 -1.99
N LEU A 138 7.95 -1.89 -3.14
CA LEU A 138 7.27 -1.86 -4.43
C LEU A 138 6.66 -3.23 -4.77
N ILE A 139 7.47 -4.29 -4.68
CA ILE A 139 7.00 -5.65 -5.01
C ILE A 139 5.88 -6.07 -4.05
N ALA A 140 6.03 -5.80 -2.76
CA ALA A 140 5.02 -6.10 -1.75
C ALA A 140 3.71 -5.36 -2.01
N SER A 141 3.77 -4.06 -2.33
CA SER A 141 2.57 -3.25 -2.62
C SER A 141 1.82 -3.75 -3.86
N LEU A 142 2.55 -4.10 -4.93
CA LEU A 142 1.96 -4.70 -6.13
C LEU A 142 1.32 -6.05 -5.84
N LEU A 143 2.02 -6.92 -5.10
CA LEU A 143 1.52 -8.24 -4.73
C LEU A 143 0.24 -8.15 -3.89
N ILE A 144 0.24 -7.28 -2.87
CA ILE A 144 -0.94 -7.06 -2.01
C ILE A 144 -2.09 -6.46 -2.82
N GLY A 145 -1.82 -5.46 -3.66
CA GLY A 145 -2.83 -4.82 -4.50
C GLY A 145 -3.45 -5.80 -5.50
N LEU A 146 -2.64 -6.61 -6.18
CA LEU A 146 -3.11 -7.66 -7.08
C LEU A 146 -3.95 -8.70 -6.33
N MET A 147 -3.44 -9.19 -5.20
CA MET A 147 -4.14 -10.19 -4.39
C MET A 147 -5.51 -9.68 -3.93
N GLN A 148 -5.61 -8.44 -3.44
CA GLN A 148 -6.89 -7.84 -3.04
C GLN A 148 -7.83 -7.64 -4.24
N THR A 149 -7.30 -7.15 -5.37
CA THR A 149 -8.11 -6.92 -6.57
C THR A 149 -8.69 -8.25 -7.10
N PHE A 150 -7.88 -9.30 -7.17
CA PHE A 150 -8.35 -10.61 -7.57
C PHE A 150 -9.34 -11.21 -6.57
N ALA A 151 -9.10 -11.05 -5.27
CA ALA A 151 -10.00 -11.55 -4.23
C ALA A 151 -11.39 -10.90 -4.27
N VAL A 152 -11.45 -9.60 -4.60
CA VAL A 152 -12.71 -8.87 -4.77
C VAL A 152 -13.34 -9.16 -6.13
N GLY A 153 -12.53 -9.27 -7.20
CA GLY A 153 -13.01 -9.48 -8.56
C GLY A 153 -13.50 -10.89 -8.85
N LEU A 154 -12.91 -11.89 -8.20
CA LEU A 154 -13.35 -13.27 -8.28
C LEU A 154 -14.50 -13.48 -7.27
N ASP A 155 -15.74 -13.48 -7.76
CA ASP A 155 -16.94 -13.78 -6.95
C ASP A 155 -17.01 -15.28 -6.60
N TRP A 156 -15.89 -15.80 -6.12
CA TRP A 156 -15.71 -17.22 -5.80
C TRP A 156 -16.09 -17.47 -4.35
N SER A 157 -17.01 -18.40 -4.11
CA SER A 157 -17.31 -18.90 -2.78
C SER A 157 -16.60 -20.23 -2.56
N PHE A 158 -16.18 -20.48 -1.32
CA PHE A 158 -15.59 -21.79 -0.98
C PHE A 158 -16.56 -22.94 -1.29
N ILE A 159 -17.88 -22.73 -1.11
CA ILE A 159 -18.91 -23.72 -1.51
C ILE A 159 -18.84 -24.01 -3.01
N GLY A 160 -18.71 -23.00 -3.88
CA GLY A 160 -18.58 -23.19 -5.31
C GLY A 160 -17.36 -24.02 -5.69
N GLY A 161 -16.24 -23.84 -4.97
CA GLY A 161 -15.04 -24.67 -5.13
C GLY A 161 -15.24 -26.13 -4.75
N PHE A 162 -15.91 -26.40 -3.64
CA PHE A 162 -16.23 -27.76 -3.21
C PHE A 162 -17.24 -28.44 -4.11
N GLN A 163 -18.25 -27.71 -4.59
CA GLN A 163 -19.21 -28.24 -5.58
C GLN A 163 -18.52 -28.60 -6.90
N ALA A 164 -17.54 -27.84 -7.35
CA ALA A 164 -16.74 -28.17 -8.53
C ALA A 164 -15.88 -29.42 -8.34
N LEU A 165 -15.55 -29.79 -7.10
CA LEU A 165 -14.86 -31.03 -6.72
C LEU A 165 -15.83 -32.19 -6.42
N GLY A 166 -17.16 -32.00 -6.64
CA GLY A 166 -18.17 -33.04 -6.44
C GLY A 166 -18.60 -33.26 -4.99
N VAL A 167 -18.26 -32.35 -4.09
CA VAL A 167 -18.67 -32.41 -2.68
C VAL A 167 -19.88 -31.50 -2.48
N GLU A 168 -21.04 -32.09 -2.17
CA GLU A 168 -22.26 -31.37 -1.83
C GLU A 168 -22.16 -30.87 -0.38
N VAL A 169 -21.99 -29.54 -0.20
CA VAL A 169 -22.00 -28.90 1.10
C VAL A 169 -23.41 -28.38 1.38
N THR A 170 -24.13 -29.08 2.28
CA THR A 170 -25.49 -28.72 2.71
C THR A 170 -25.48 -27.88 3.97
N ALA A 171 -26.59 -27.21 4.27
CA ALA A 171 -26.73 -26.36 5.46
C ALA A 171 -26.51 -27.09 6.80
N GLU A 172 -26.54 -28.42 6.81
CA GLU A 172 -26.29 -29.27 7.98
C GLU A 172 -24.81 -29.64 8.16
N THR A 173 -23.95 -29.30 7.19
CA THR A 173 -22.51 -29.60 7.25
C THR A 173 -21.85 -28.72 8.30
N PHE A 174 -21.05 -29.33 9.19
CA PHE A 174 -20.31 -28.61 10.22
C PHE A 174 -19.47 -27.48 9.62
N GLY A 175 -19.65 -26.26 10.14
CA GLY A 175 -18.93 -25.09 9.65
C GLY A 175 -19.54 -24.43 8.40
N TYR A 176 -20.77 -24.73 8.00
CA TYR A 176 -21.46 -24.09 6.86
C TYR A 176 -21.34 -22.57 6.81
N PRO A 177 -21.42 -21.78 7.92
CA PRO A 177 -21.21 -20.33 7.88
C PRO A 177 -19.82 -19.92 7.36
N VAL A 178 -18.80 -20.73 7.64
CA VAL A 178 -17.42 -20.50 7.18
C VAL A 178 -17.27 -20.82 5.69
N TRP A 179 -17.91 -21.93 5.24
CA TRP A 179 -17.88 -22.34 3.83
C TRP A 179 -18.65 -21.39 2.91
N LYS A 180 -19.66 -20.70 3.45
CA LYS A 180 -20.45 -19.68 2.73
C LYS A 180 -19.69 -18.38 2.51
N LEU A 181 -18.55 -18.18 3.18
CA LEU A 181 -17.76 -16.97 3.00
C LEU A 181 -17.30 -16.83 1.54
N LYS A 182 -17.55 -15.67 0.97
CA LYS A 182 -17.02 -15.29 -0.34
C LYS A 182 -15.58 -14.81 -0.18
N LEU A 183 -14.75 -15.05 -1.19
CA LEU A 183 -13.37 -14.59 -1.22
C LEU A 183 -13.28 -13.05 -1.06
N SER A 184 -14.26 -12.32 -1.59
CA SER A 184 -14.38 -10.87 -1.43
C SER A 184 -14.55 -10.41 0.01
N GLN A 185 -15.18 -11.21 0.88
CA GLN A 185 -15.34 -10.90 2.31
C GLN A 185 -14.03 -11.12 3.09
N VAL A 186 -13.18 -12.00 2.60
CA VAL A 186 -11.86 -12.33 3.20
C VAL A 186 -10.77 -11.39 2.66
N ALA A 187 -11.01 -10.71 1.55
CA ALA A 187 -10.05 -9.82 0.90
C ALA A 187 -9.33 -8.83 1.85
N PRO A 188 -10.01 -8.16 2.82
CA PRO A 188 -9.34 -7.25 3.75
C PRO A 188 -8.36 -7.94 4.70
N ILE A 189 -8.52 -9.26 4.95
CA ILE A 189 -7.68 -10.04 5.86
C ILE A 189 -6.44 -10.58 5.15
N LEU A 190 -6.48 -10.72 3.82
CA LEU A 190 -5.40 -11.30 3.03
C LEU A 190 -4.03 -10.64 3.21
N PRO A 191 -3.89 -9.31 3.30
CA PRO A 191 -2.60 -8.68 3.56
C PRO A 191 -1.97 -9.13 4.88
N TYR A 192 -2.78 -9.26 5.94
CA TYR A 192 -2.31 -9.69 7.25
C TYR A 192 -1.94 -11.17 7.27
N LEU A 193 -2.69 -12.00 6.55
CA LEU A 193 -2.33 -13.40 6.36
C LEU A 193 -1.00 -13.53 5.61
N LEU A 194 -0.81 -12.75 4.56
CA LEU A 194 0.45 -12.68 3.82
C LEU A 194 1.61 -12.23 4.73
N LEU A 195 1.37 -11.25 5.61
CA LEU A 195 2.35 -10.83 6.60
C LEU A 195 2.79 -12.01 7.48
N VAL A 196 1.84 -12.75 8.05
CA VAL A 196 2.14 -13.91 8.93
C VAL A 196 2.94 -14.96 8.17
N VAL A 197 2.50 -15.31 6.96
CA VAL A 197 3.22 -16.28 6.11
C VAL A 197 4.64 -15.80 5.82
N MET A 198 4.82 -14.51 5.47
CA MET A 198 6.14 -13.95 5.21
C MET A 198 7.04 -13.96 6.44
N LEU A 199 6.52 -13.66 7.62
CA LEU A 199 7.31 -13.71 8.86
C LEU A 199 7.77 -15.14 9.19
N ILE A 200 6.98 -16.16 8.86
CA ILE A 200 7.35 -17.56 9.07
C ILE A 200 8.39 -18.01 8.03
N VAL A 201 8.19 -17.68 6.75
CA VAL A 201 9.03 -18.17 5.65
C VAL A 201 10.27 -17.31 5.45
N ARG A 202 10.13 -15.99 5.53
CA ARG A 202 11.21 -14.99 5.35
C ARG A 202 11.05 -13.83 6.32
N PRO A 203 11.55 -13.95 7.56
CA PRO A 203 11.37 -12.91 8.60
C PRO A 203 12.01 -11.56 8.24
N LYS A 204 12.92 -11.53 7.26
CA LYS A 204 13.56 -10.29 6.75
C LYS A 204 12.79 -9.63 5.59
N GLY A 205 11.64 -10.19 5.17
CA GLY A 205 10.90 -9.72 4.01
C GLY A 205 11.47 -10.19 2.67
N ILE A 206 10.88 -9.71 1.55
CA ILE A 206 11.24 -10.15 0.19
C ILE A 206 12.68 -9.73 -0.17
N MET A 207 13.04 -8.48 0.15
CA MET A 207 14.33 -7.86 -0.22
C MET A 207 15.01 -7.17 0.97
N GLY A 208 14.76 -7.63 2.21
CA GLY A 208 15.47 -7.12 3.39
C GLY A 208 16.97 -7.44 3.31
N THR A 209 17.82 -6.45 3.59
CA THR A 209 19.28 -6.61 3.67
C THR A 209 19.65 -7.42 4.90
N ARG A 210 20.68 -8.25 4.76
CA ARG A 210 21.37 -8.84 5.90
C ARG A 210 22.27 -7.76 6.50
N ASP A 211 21.92 -7.27 7.67
CA ASP A 211 22.92 -6.68 8.54
C ASP A 211 23.67 -7.85 9.17
N GLU A 212 24.89 -8.10 8.70
CA GLU A 212 25.88 -8.94 9.36
C GLU A 212 26.59 -8.13 10.42
#